data_c13275bc50f2f1b535f9b8f726b8282c
#
_entry.id   c13275bc50f2f1b535f9b8f726b8282c
#
_cell.length_a   1.000
_cell.length_b   1.000
_cell.length_c   1.000
_cell.angle_alpha   90.00
_cell.angle_beta   90.00
_cell.angle_gamma   90.00
#
_symmetry.space_group_name_H-M   'P 1'
#
loop_
_entity.id
_entity.type
_entity.pdbx_description
1 polymer ?
#
loop_
_entity_poly.entity_id
_entity_poly.type
_entity_poly.pdbx_seq_one_letter_code
_entity_poly.pdbx_strand_id
1 'polypeptide(L)'
;MKQILTTLLCLFAFAVTAQAQHPKNNNGDNIIGNYMSDRGGSKSKIRVTKNANGTYNAQLYWVENPTDKNGNKRKDEKNPDKALRNVDIDKVVIVEGLKYEADKKRWGGAKMYDPTKGLKVNATAEFESDDKLKLRGTILGVGVTLYWTRIAE
;
A
#
# COMPACT_ATOMS: atom_id res chain seq x y z
N MET A 1 22.14 -44.10 -49.34
CA MET A 1 21.34 -44.08 -48.11
C MET A 1 21.38 -42.64 -47.55
N LYS A 2 20.29 -41.91 -47.72
CA LYS A 2 20.17 -40.52 -47.21
C LYS A 2 19.42 -40.58 -45.88
N GLN A 3 20.07 -40.22 -44.79
CA GLN A 3 19.43 -40.11 -43.49
C GLN A 3 18.75 -38.74 -43.41
N ILE A 4 17.43 -38.74 -43.23
CA ILE A 4 16.61 -37.55 -43.00
C ILE A 4 16.60 -37.32 -41.48
N LEU A 5 17.32 -36.31 -41.02
CA LEU A 5 17.34 -35.87 -39.61
C LEU A 5 16.10 -35.01 -39.38
N THR A 6 15.06 -35.58 -38.77
CA THR A 6 13.85 -34.86 -38.40
C THR A 6 14.07 -34.15 -37.10
N THR A 7 14.32 -32.84 -37.16
CA THR A 7 14.45 -32.00 -35.97
C THR A 7 13.05 -31.69 -35.41
N LEU A 8 12.71 -32.33 -34.29
CA LEU A 8 11.48 -32.08 -33.53
C LEU A 8 11.61 -30.77 -32.76
N LEU A 9 11.04 -29.69 -33.31
CA LEU A 9 10.99 -28.37 -32.64
C LEU A 9 9.87 -28.40 -31.59
N CYS A 10 10.22 -28.63 -30.31
CA CYS A 10 9.30 -28.50 -29.17
C CYS A 10 8.99 -27.04 -28.94
N LEU A 11 7.84 -26.56 -29.42
CA LEU A 11 7.26 -25.28 -29.04
C LEU A 11 6.74 -25.38 -27.61
N PHE A 12 7.51 -24.89 -26.64
CA PHE A 12 7.03 -24.61 -25.29
C PHE A 12 6.13 -23.38 -25.34
N ALA A 13 4.82 -23.59 -25.44
CA ALA A 13 3.84 -22.55 -25.19
C ALA A 13 3.85 -22.21 -23.70
N PHE A 14 4.53 -21.13 -23.31
CA PHE A 14 4.36 -20.54 -21.98
C PHE A 14 2.95 -19.97 -21.91
N ALA A 15 2.03 -20.71 -21.30
CA ALA A 15 0.74 -20.18 -20.91
C ALA A 15 1.00 -19.14 -19.79
N VAL A 16 1.07 -17.88 -20.17
CA VAL A 16 1.00 -16.77 -19.21
C VAL A 16 -0.43 -16.77 -18.67
N THR A 17 -0.65 -17.41 -17.53
CA THR A 17 -1.91 -17.28 -16.80
C THR A 17 -1.99 -15.84 -16.30
N ALA A 18 -2.71 -14.98 -17.03
CA ALA A 18 -3.11 -13.68 -16.52
C ALA A 18 -3.96 -13.93 -15.28
N GLN A 19 -3.42 -13.69 -14.09
CA GLN A 19 -4.20 -13.75 -12.86
C GLN A 19 -5.32 -12.72 -12.99
N ALA A 20 -6.57 -13.18 -12.93
CA ALA A 20 -7.72 -12.29 -12.96
C ALA A 20 -7.62 -11.31 -11.78
N GLN A 21 -7.62 -10.04 -12.09
CA GLN A 21 -7.52 -8.99 -11.09
C GLN A 21 -8.78 -8.96 -10.22
N HIS A 22 -8.64 -8.75 -8.91
CA HIS A 22 -9.76 -8.80 -7.97
C HIS A 22 -10.84 -7.76 -8.33
N PRO A 23 -12.16 -8.09 -8.29
CA PRO A 23 -13.26 -7.20 -8.71
C PRO A 23 -13.28 -5.84 -7.99
N LYS A 24 -12.84 -5.77 -6.74
CA LYS A 24 -12.72 -4.50 -6.00
C LYS A 24 -11.73 -3.51 -6.63
N ASN A 25 -10.86 -3.97 -7.49
CA ASN A 25 -9.94 -3.11 -8.23
C ASN A 25 -10.58 -2.42 -9.44
N ASN A 26 -11.87 -2.64 -9.72
CA ASN A 26 -12.59 -2.03 -10.85
C ASN A 26 -13.17 -0.64 -10.57
N ASN A 27 -13.17 -0.18 -9.30
CA ASN A 27 -13.70 1.11 -8.91
C ASN A 27 -12.78 1.77 -7.87
N GLY A 28 -12.36 3.01 -8.13
CA GLY A 28 -11.46 3.76 -7.27
C GLY A 28 -11.98 3.97 -5.85
N ASP A 29 -13.28 4.15 -5.68
CA ASP A 29 -13.90 4.40 -4.37
C ASP A 29 -13.94 3.17 -3.47
N ASN A 30 -13.68 1.98 -4.01
CA ASN A 30 -13.60 0.76 -3.21
C ASN A 30 -12.47 0.77 -2.17
N ILE A 31 -11.48 1.65 -2.32
CA ILE A 31 -10.40 1.78 -1.32
C ILE A 31 -10.84 2.54 -0.06
N ILE A 32 -11.93 3.32 -0.12
CA ILE A 32 -12.43 4.10 1.03
C ILE A 32 -12.82 3.16 2.15
N GLY A 33 -12.42 3.46 3.38
CA GLY A 33 -12.78 2.70 4.58
C GLY A 33 -11.68 2.66 5.62
N ASN A 34 -11.89 1.82 6.63
CA ASN A 34 -10.98 1.62 7.74
C ASN A 34 -10.22 0.31 7.59
N TYR A 35 -8.96 0.34 8.01
CA TYR A 35 -8.05 -0.79 7.86
C TYR A 35 -7.21 -0.98 9.12
N MET A 36 -6.84 -2.23 9.38
CA MET A 36 -5.81 -2.62 10.35
C MET A 36 -4.53 -2.94 9.60
N SER A 37 -3.41 -2.40 10.07
CA SER A 37 -2.06 -2.81 9.69
C SER A 37 -1.38 -3.44 10.88
N ASP A 38 -0.71 -4.57 10.67
CA ASP A 38 0.19 -5.19 11.63
C ASP A 38 1.58 -5.27 11.01
N ARG A 39 2.55 -4.62 11.64
CA ARG A 39 3.95 -4.60 11.19
C ARG A 39 4.86 -5.09 12.30
N GLY A 40 5.16 -6.41 12.26
CA GLY A 40 6.06 -7.03 13.23
C GLY A 40 5.56 -6.93 14.66
N GLY A 41 4.24 -7.09 14.86
CA GLY A 41 3.58 -7.03 16.16
C GLY A 41 3.22 -5.61 16.63
N SER A 42 3.43 -4.59 15.80
CA SER A 42 2.93 -3.22 16.07
C SER A 42 1.72 -2.91 15.21
N LYS A 43 0.56 -2.77 15.83
CA LYS A 43 -0.71 -2.55 15.17
C LYS A 43 -1.06 -1.07 15.04
N SER A 44 -1.72 -0.74 13.94
CA SER A 44 -2.28 0.59 13.71
C SER A 44 -3.56 0.53 12.90
N LYS A 45 -4.46 1.49 13.12
CA LYS A 45 -5.67 1.66 12.32
C LYS A 45 -5.52 2.85 11.39
N ILE A 46 -5.94 2.66 10.16
CA ILE A 46 -5.79 3.60 9.06
C ILE A 46 -7.17 3.88 8.49
N ARG A 47 -7.46 5.16 8.24
CA ARG A 47 -8.65 5.58 7.51
C ARG A 47 -8.26 6.09 6.13
N VAL A 48 -8.89 5.55 5.10
CA VAL A 48 -8.76 6.03 3.73
C VAL A 48 -9.99 6.87 3.39
N THR A 49 -9.75 8.10 2.93
CA THR A 49 -10.78 9.06 2.54
C THR A 49 -10.53 9.59 1.14
N LYS A 50 -11.59 10.04 0.46
CA LYS A 50 -11.51 10.69 -0.84
C LYS A 50 -11.43 12.20 -0.68
N ASN A 51 -10.52 12.82 -1.40
CA ASN A 51 -10.38 14.27 -1.50
C ASN A 51 -11.32 14.86 -2.56
N ALA A 52 -11.60 16.14 -2.48
CA ALA A 52 -12.44 16.85 -3.46
C ALA A 52 -11.91 16.77 -4.90
N ASN A 53 -10.59 16.63 -5.07
CA ASN A 53 -9.95 16.47 -6.38
C ASN A 53 -9.95 15.02 -6.91
N GLY A 54 -10.67 14.09 -6.26
CA GLY A 54 -10.78 12.69 -6.67
C GLY A 54 -9.62 11.80 -6.28
N THR A 55 -8.60 12.30 -5.58
CA THR A 55 -7.53 11.50 -5.01
C THR A 55 -7.91 10.97 -3.63
N TYR A 56 -7.07 10.10 -3.05
CA TYR A 56 -7.32 9.50 -1.75
C TYR A 56 -6.16 9.78 -0.80
N ASN A 57 -6.49 9.98 0.47
CA ASN A 57 -5.51 10.07 1.56
C ASN A 57 -5.69 8.90 2.52
N ALA A 58 -4.61 8.45 3.12
CA ALA A 58 -4.63 7.48 4.20
C ALA A 58 -3.99 8.10 5.45
N GLN A 59 -4.73 8.08 6.55
CA GLN A 59 -4.33 8.68 7.83
C GLN A 59 -4.41 7.66 8.95
N LEU A 60 -3.41 7.65 9.82
CA LEU A 60 -3.48 6.93 11.08
C LEU A 60 -4.54 7.60 11.97
N TYR A 61 -5.38 6.82 12.64
CA TYR A 61 -6.31 7.32 13.64
C TYR A 61 -6.25 6.56 14.97
N TRP A 62 -5.45 5.50 15.01
CA TRP A 62 -5.10 4.75 16.22
C TRP A 62 -3.79 4.02 16.02
N VAL A 63 -2.97 3.94 17.06
CA VAL A 63 -1.77 3.11 17.13
C VAL A 63 -1.75 2.37 18.47
N GLU A 64 -1.23 1.16 18.50
CA GLU A 64 -1.20 0.29 19.67
C GLU A 64 -0.38 0.90 20.84
N ASN A 65 0.72 1.59 20.51
CA ASN A 65 1.60 2.24 21.49
C ASN A 65 1.64 3.76 21.24
N PRO A 66 0.61 4.52 21.69
CA PRO A 66 0.50 5.95 21.40
C PRO A 66 1.41 6.83 22.27
N THR A 67 2.01 6.27 23.34
CA THR A 67 2.85 7.00 24.28
C THR A 67 4.29 6.47 24.31
N ASP A 68 5.21 7.31 24.75
CA ASP A 68 6.58 6.92 25.06
C ASP A 68 6.68 6.27 26.46
N LYS A 69 7.90 5.88 26.86
CA LYS A 69 8.20 5.29 28.17
C LYS A 69 7.89 6.22 29.37
N ASN A 70 7.75 7.51 29.12
CA ASN A 70 7.45 8.52 30.15
C ASN A 70 5.95 8.87 30.18
N GLY A 71 5.12 8.21 29.36
CA GLY A 71 3.69 8.48 29.27
C GLY A 71 3.30 9.66 28.37
N ASN A 72 4.25 10.31 27.69
CA ASN A 72 3.97 11.41 26.79
C ASN A 72 3.47 10.87 25.44
N LYS A 73 2.54 11.58 24.79
CA LYS A 73 2.12 11.24 23.43
C LYS A 73 3.30 11.28 22.47
N ARG A 74 3.48 10.20 21.74
CA ARG A 74 4.49 10.12 20.68
C ARG A 74 4.13 11.05 19.53
N LYS A 75 5.15 11.73 19.02
CA LYS A 75 5.05 12.63 17.87
C LYS A 75 5.77 12.04 16.65
N ASP A 76 5.49 12.62 15.49
CA ASP A 76 6.16 12.27 14.23
C ASP A 76 7.54 12.96 14.11
N GLU A 77 8.38 12.81 15.12
CA GLU A 77 9.66 13.51 15.28
C GLU A 77 10.63 13.30 14.11
N LYS A 78 10.50 12.18 13.40
CA LYS A 78 11.34 11.84 12.24
C LYS A 78 10.83 12.39 10.92
N ASN A 79 9.71 13.17 10.93
CA ASN A 79 9.18 13.72 9.70
C ASN A 79 10.25 14.59 9.00
N PRO A 80 10.51 14.36 7.70
CA PRO A 80 11.42 15.21 6.93
C PRO A 80 10.94 16.67 6.88
N ASP A 81 9.61 16.90 6.91
CA ASP A 81 9.04 18.24 7.10
C ASP A 81 9.01 18.60 8.59
N LYS A 82 9.82 19.59 8.95
CA LYS A 82 9.93 20.06 10.34
C LYS A 82 8.60 20.57 10.91
N ALA A 83 7.73 21.14 10.08
CA ALA A 83 6.41 21.64 10.51
C ALA A 83 5.47 20.52 10.98
N LEU A 84 5.67 19.29 10.51
CA LEU A 84 4.86 18.13 10.86
C LEU A 84 5.39 17.29 12.04
N ARG A 85 6.58 17.63 12.58
CA ARG A 85 7.21 16.85 13.67
C ARG A 85 6.45 16.87 14.99
N ASN A 86 5.55 17.84 15.18
CA ASN A 86 4.71 17.94 16.36
C ASN A 86 3.34 17.26 16.21
N VAL A 87 3.06 16.64 15.06
CA VAL A 87 1.83 15.87 14.85
C VAL A 87 1.85 14.62 15.71
N ASP A 88 0.73 14.34 16.41
CA ASP A 88 0.58 13.10 17.18
C ASP A 88 0.68 11.89 16.24
N ILE A 89 1.36 10.82 16.68
CA ILE A 89 1.62 9.66 15.85
C ILE A 89 0.34 9.00 15.32
N ASP A 90 -0.75 9.09 16.08
CA ASP A 90 -2.08 8.57 15.72
C ASP A 90 -2.89 9.51 14.81
N LYS A 91 -2.29 10.59 14.32
CA LYS A 91 -2.90 11.56 13.38
C LYS A 91 -2.08 11.79 12.12
N VAL A 92 -1.02 11.02 11.95
CA VAL A 92 -0.11 11.17 10.80
C VAL A 92 -0.79 10.73 9.51
N VAL A 93 -0.74 11.59 8.48
CA VAL A 93 -1.11 11.23 7.12
C VAL A 93 0.04 10.42 6.51
N ILE A 94 -0.21 9.14 6.25
CA ILE A 94 0.81 8.21 5.73
C ILE A 94 0.78 8.03 4.22
N VAL A 95 -0.32 8.40 3.55
CA VAL A 95 -0.40 8.51 2.09
C VAL A 95 -1.22 9.75 1.75
N GLU A 96 -0.72 10.58 0.84
CA GLU A 96 -1.39 11.78 0.38
C GLU A 96 -1.47 11.77 -1.14
N GLY A 97 -2.68 12.03 -1.66
CA GLY A 97 -2.90 12.21 -3.09
C GLY A 97 -2.80 10.94 -3.93
N LEU A 98 -3.10 9.77 -3.36
CA LEU A 98 -3.13 8.49 -4.08
C LEU A 98 -4.19 8.54 -5.19
N LYS A 99 -3.83 8.14 -6.41
CA LYS A 99 -4.68 8.18 -7.59
C LYS A 99 -5.15 6.80 -7.99
N TYR A 100 -6.39 6.68 -8.45
CA TYR A 100 -6.86 5.47 -9.10
C TYR A 100 -6.43 5.45 -10.57
N GLU A 101 -5.71 4.42 -10.98
CA GLU A 101 -5.25 4.14 -12.33
C GLU A 101 -6.19 3.10 -12.97
N ALA A 102 -7.25 3.56 -13.65
CA ALA A 102 -8.34 2.70 -14.14
C ALA A 102 -7.87 1.62 -15.14
N ASP A 103 -6.95 1.96 -16.03
CA ASP A 103 -6.33 1.05 -17.01
C ASP A 103 -5.48 -0.04 -16.35
N LYS A 104 -4.91 0.24 -15.18
CA LYS A 104 -4.14 -0.73 -14.39
C LYS A 104 -4.95 -1.35 -13.26
N LYS A 105 -6.18 -0.88 -13.05
CA LYS A 105 -7.08 -1.33 -11.98
C LYS A 105 -6.40 -1.38 -10.61
N ARG A 106 -5.71 -0.30 -10.26
CA ARG A 106 -4.96 -0.17 -9.01
C ARG A 106 -4.88 1.30 -8.59
N TRP A 107 -4.37 1.54 -7.40
CA TRP A 107 -4.04 2.89 -6.92
C TRP A 107 -2.53 3.10 -6.95
N GLY A 108 -2.10 4.32 -7.31
CA GLY A 108 -0.68 4.68 -7.41
C GLY A 108 -0.47 6.19 -7.49
N GLY A 109 0.72 6.59 -7.96
CA GLY A 109 1.06 8.00 -8.18
C GLY A 109 1.26 8.83 -6.91
N ALA A 110 1.43 8.18 -5.76
CA ALA A 110 1.71 8.82 -4.48
C ALA A 110 2.89 8.14 -3.76
N LYS A 111 3.36 8.78 -2.70
CA LYS A 111 4.33 8.19 -1.78
C LYS A 111 3.65 7.79 -0.49
N MET A 112 4.03 6.63 0.03
CA MET A 112 3.70 6.21 1.38
C MET A 112 4.81 6.65 2.33
N TYR A 113 4.43 7.23 3.46
CA TYR A 113 5.31 7.68 4.52
C TYR A 113 5.37 6.66 5.66
N ASP A 114 6.56 6.35 6.12
CA ASP A 114 6.81 5.52 7.29
C ASP A 114 7.30 6.43 8.45
N PRO A 115 6.45 6.76 9.42
CA PRO A 115 6.82 7.67 10.51
C PRO A 115 7.85 7.04 11.46
N THR A 116 7.99 5.72 11.50
CA THR A 116 8.99 5.07 12.35
C THR A 116 10.41 5.26 11.83
N LYS A 117 10.55 5.45 10.52
CA LYS A 117 11.84 5.63 9.83
C LYS A 117 12.04 7.05 9.27
N GLY A 118 10.97 7.85 9.17
CA GLY A 118 11.02 9.16 8.52
C GLY A 118 11.20 9.07 7.00
N LEU A 119 10.81 7.96 6.37
CA LEU A 119 11.06 7.68 4.96
C LEU A 119 9.78 7.72 4.13
N LYS A 120 9.89 8.26 2.91
CA LYS A 120 8.84 8.24 1.89
C LYS A 120 9.24 7.30 0.75
N VAL A 121 8.33 6.38 0.37
CA VAL A 121 8.53 5.41 -0.70
C VAL A 121 7.42 5.54 -1.73
N ASN A 122 7.73 5.32 -3.02
CA ASN A 122 6.68 5.24 -4.02
C ASN A 122 5.76 4.06 -3.70
N ALA A 123 4.45 4.28 -3.73
CA ALA A 123 3.47 3.28 -3.34
C ALA A 123 2.47 2.98 -4.45
N THR A 124 2.10 1.72 -4.53
CA THR A 124 0.93 1.24 -5.23
C THR A 124 0.09 0.40 -4.30
N ALA A 125 -1.23 0.34 -4.56
CA ALA A 125 -2.15 -0.48 -3.80
C ALA A 125 -3.11 -1.22 -4.73
N GLU A 126 -3.48 -2.43 -4.36
CA GLU A 126 -4.48 -3.25 -5.05
C GLU A 126 -5.15 -4.21 -4.05
N PHE A 127 -6.42 -4.52 -4.24
CA PHE A 127 -7.06 -5.56 -3.45
C PHE A 127 -6.59 -6.95 -3.92
N GLU A 128 -6.20 -7.79 -2.96
CA GLU A 128 -5.87 -9.19 -3.16
C GLU A 128 -7.07 -10.09 -2.80
N SER A 129 -7.91 -9.62 -1.86
CA SER A 129 -9.21 -10.23 -1.50
C SER A 129 -10.20 -9.11 -1.12
N ASP A 130 -11.43 -9.47 -0.74
CA ASP A 130 -12.49 -8.52 -0.37
C ASP A 130 -12.12 -7.60 0.80
N ASP A 131 -11.29 -8.09 1.69
CA ASP A 131 -10.88 -7.40 2.92
C ASP A 131 -9.38 -7.05 2.96
N LYS A 132 -8.56 -7.58 2.02
CA LYS A 132 -7.11 -7.46 2.06
C LYS A 132 -6.59 -6.56 0.96
N LEU A 133 -6.11 -5.38 1.35
CA LEU A 133 -5.43 -4.43 0.49
C LEU A 133 -3.93 -4.65 0.58
N LYS A 134 -3.32 -4.98 -0.55
CA LYS A 134 -1.88 -5.14 -0.70
C LYS A 134 -1.28 -3.82 -1.14
N LEU A 135 -0.30 -3.33 -0.38
CA LEU A 135 0.48 -2.15 -0.71
C LEU A 135 1.90 -2.56 -1.06
N ARG A 136 2.41 -2.02 -2.12
CA ARG A 136 3.80 -2.21 -2.54
C ARG A 136 4.52 -0.88 -2.52
N GLY A 137 5.54 -0.79 -1.68
CA GLY A 137 6.48 0.33 -1.64
C GLY A 137 7.78 -0.02 -2.35
N THR A 138 8.41 0.93 -3.03
CA THR A 138 9.72 0.74 -3.67
C THR A 138 10.65 1.89 -3.37
N ILE A 139 11.87 1.55 -2.93
CA ILE A 139 13.00 2.49 -2.80
C ILE A 139 14.17 1.89 -3.58
N LEU A 140 14.72 2.64 -4.53
CA LEU A 140 15.91 2.25 -5.31
C LEU A 140 15.79 0.82 -5.89
N GLY A 141 14.59 0.44 -6.36
CA GLY A 141 14.34 -0.87 -6.93
C GLY A 141 14.09 -2.00 -5.94
N VAL A 142 14.29 -1.78 -4.63
CA VAL A 142 13.96 -2.76 -3.58
C VAL A 142 12.50 -2.57 -3.16
N GLY A 143 11.70 -3.64 -3.29
CA GLY A 143 10.28 -3.63 -2.96
C GLY A 143 10.00 -4.13 -1.54
N VAL A 144 9.07 -3.44 -0.86
CA VAL A 144 8.47 -3.91 0.40
C VAL A 144 6.97 -4.07 0.16
N THR A 145 6.43 -5.20 0.57
CA THR A 145 4.98 -5.45 0.52
C THR A 145 4.40 -5.35 1.93
N LEU A 146 3.30 -4.63 2.06
CA LEU A 146 2.51 -4.50 3.28
C LEU A 146 1.08 -4.91 2.98
N TYR A 147 0.37 -5.32 4.01
CA TYR A 147 -1.04 -5.64 3.93
C TYR A 147 -1.84 -4.83 4.94
N TRP A 148 -2.95 -4.28 4.48
CA TRP A 148 -3.96 -3.68 5.32
C TRP A 148 -5.23 -4.52 5.23
N THR A 149 -5.72 -4.98 6.37
CA THR A 149 -6.98 -5.73 6.46
C THR A 149 -8.11 -4.76 6.74
N ARG A 150 -9.15 -4.80 5.91
CA ARG A 150 -10.34 -3.97 6.12
C ARG A 150 -11.02 -4.36 7.43
N ILE A 151 -11.44 -3.37 8.19
CA ILE A 151 -12.18 -3.55 9.45
C ILE A 151 -13.51 -2.81 9.39
N ALA A 152 -14.48 -3.28 10.16
CA ALA A 152 -15.72 -2.53 10.40
C ALA A 152 -15.43 -1.26 11.20
N GLU A 153 -16.33 -0.28 11.11
CA GLU A 153 -16.29 0.92 11.95
C GLU A 153 -16.60 0.60 13.41
#